data_93fedddd44aef2535449eac482e3ebd1
#
_entry.id   93fedddd44aef2535449eac482e3ebd1
#
_cell.length_a   1.000
_cell.length_b   1.000
_cell.length_c   1.000
_cell.angle_alpha   90.00
_cell.angle_beta   90.00
_cell.angle_gamma   90.00
#
_symmetry.space_group_name_H-M   'P 1'
#
loop_
_entity.id
_entity.type
_entity.pdbx_description
1 polymer ?
#
loop_
_entity_poly.entity_id
_entity_poly.type
_entity_poly.pdbx_seq_one_letter_code
_entity_poly.pdbx_strand_id
1 'polypeptide(L)'
;MIRVCISGLGKTGKEIAKVLLEQEDIKLVSAICSPSSDKKGKDLGEVLGNGDTGIIIEGSDNLEKIIFRTRPDIVVDFSNPEAAVRNARIFAKMKVNVVIGTTGFSKIGLRRLFVLANKYRNGIVYAPNITLGVNVLMLLSNLAANILNNYDFQITEIHHKNKKDSPSGTAKKIAVEIEKGLLYSGSINTENQVPITSIRAGGVVGKHEVMIIGEDDKIEISHESFSRRAFALGALRAVRFIKGKIGYFEMNDVLNLKKVLNDYIREDNKSFRKRYTGYLKDEEIRAL
;
A
#
# COMPACT_ATOMS: atom_id res chain seq x y z
N MET A 1 -6.12 6.48 -21.68
CA MET A 1 -5.42 5.21 -21.34
C MET A 1 -4.14 5.59 -20.62
N ILE A 2 -3.86 4.97 -19.45
CA ILE A 2 -2.65 5.21 -18.65
C ILE A 2 -1.54 4.29 -19.19
N ARG A 3 -0.41 4.87 -19.57
CA ARG A 3 0.76 4.12 -20.04
C ARG A 3 1.63 3.72 -18.86
N VAL A 4 1.80 2.42 -18.64
CA VAL A 4 2.50 1.90 -17.46
C VAL A 4 3.74 1.10 -17.87
N CYS A 5 4.84 1.29 -17.16
CA CYS A 5 6.01 0.44 -17.17
C CYS A 5 6.05 -0.38 -15.88
N ILE A 6 6.34 -1.67 -15.97
CA ILE A 6 6.62 -2.52 -14.81
C ILE A 6 8.12 -2.69 -14.60
N SER A 7 8.64 -2.43 -13.42
CA SER A 7 10.04 -2.61 -13.02
C SER A 7 10.12 -3.65 -11.89
N GLY A 8 10.82 -4.75 -12.16
CA GLY A 8 10.92 -5.88 -11.25
C GLY A 8 9.88 -6.96 -11.52
N LEU A 9 10.32 -8.07 -12.11
CA LEU A 9 9.50 -9.22 -12.52
C LEU A 9 9.71 -10.43 -11.59
N GLY A 10 9.73 -10.19 -10.27
CA GLY A 10 9.65 -11.22 -9.24
C GLY A 10 8.23 -11.80 -9.12
N LYS A 11 7.98 -12.62 -8.08
CA LYS A 11 6.66 -13.23 -7.86
C LYS A 11 5.50 -12.22 -7.85
N THR A 12 5.67 -11.09 -7.15
CA THR A 12 4.65 -10.04 -7.04
C THR A 12 4.58 -9.19 -8.31
N GLY A 13 5.72 -8.80 -8.90
CA GLY A 13 5.73 -8.00 -10.12
C GLY A 13 5.08 -8.68 -11.32
N LYS A 14 5.23 -10.02 -11.44
CA LYS A 14 4.52 -10.80 -12.47
C LYS A 14 3.01 -10.75 -12.27
N GLU A 15 2.54 -10.88 -11.04
CA GLU A 15 1.11 -10.81 -10.74
C GLU A 15 0.52 -9.41 -11.01
N ILE A 16 1.29 -8.36 -10.70
CA ILE A 16 0.91 -6.98 -11.04
C ILE A 16 0.83 -6.80 -12.57
N ALA A 17 1.82 -7.31 -13.33
CA ALA A 17 1.79 -7.22 -14.78
C ALA A 17 0.54 -7.89 -15.38
N LYS A 18 0.14 -9.07 -14.86
CA LYS A 18 -1.10 -9.76 -15.27
C LYS A 18 -2.33 -8.89 -15.03
N VAL A 19 -2.47 -8.36 -13.81
CA VAL A 19 -3.61 -7.52 -13.46
C VAL A 19 -3.65 -6.23 -14.29
N LEU A 20 -2.50 -5.62 -14.60
CA LEU A 20 -2.44 -4.43 -15.44
C LEU A 20 -2.83 -4.71 -16.89
N LEU A 21 -2.48 -5.88 -17.44
CA LEU A 21 -2.86 -6.32 -18.79
C LEU A 21 -4.37 -6.58 -18.92
N GLU A 22 -5.07 -6.90 -17.83
CA GLU A 22 -6.50 -7.11 -17.79
C GLU A 22 -7.33 -5.80 -17.85
N GLN A 23 -6.68 -4.61 -17.72
CA GLN A 23 -7.40 -3.35 -17.57
C GLN A 23 -7.58 -2.62 -18.91
N GLU A 24 -8.80 -2.17 -19.22
CA GLU A 24 -9.11 -1.41 -20.43
C GLU A 24 -8.56 0.03 -20.41
N ASP A 25 -8.43 0.64 -19.21
CA ASP A 25 -7.94 2.01 -19.01
C ASP A 25 -6.42 2.11 -18.93
N ILE A 26 -5.71 0.95 -18.95
CA ILE A 26 -4.25 0.87 -18.80
C ILE A 26 -3.62 0.19 -20.02
N LYS A 27 -2.49 0.74 -20.46
CA LYS A 27 -1.63 0.11 -21.47
C LYS A 27 -0.25 -0.16 -20.86
N LEU A 28 0.09 -1.42 -20.66
CA LEU A 28 1.47 -1.80 -20.33
C LEU A 28 2.34 -1.57 -21.56
N VAL A 29 3.40 -0.76 -21.45
CA VAL A 29 4.21 -0.31 -22.58
C VAL A 29 5.67 -0.78 -22.51
N SER A 30 6.14 -1.21 -21.35
CA SER A 30 7.47 -1.77 -21.14
C SER A 30 7.57 -2.57 -19.86
N ALA A 31 8.53 -3.49 -19.83
CA ALA A 31 8.84 -4.34 -18.68
C ALA A 31 10.35 -4.35 -18.46
N ILE A 32 10.77 -4.11 -17.21
CA ILE A 32 12.17 -3.92 -16.84
C ILE A 32 12.56 -4.96 -15.79
N CYS A 33 13.73 -5.57 -15.98
CA CYS A 33 14.34 -6.49 -15.03
C CYS A 33 15.77 -6.04 -14.66
N SER A 34 16.42 -6.79 -13.75
CA SER A 34 17.86 -6.66 -13.53
C SER A 34 18.63 -6.96 -14.82
N PRO A 35 19.75 -6.27 -15.09
CA PRO A 35 20.59 -6.56 -16.27
C PRO A 35 21.04 -8.01 -16.39
N SER A 36 21.22 -8.70 -15.24
CA SER A 36 21.64 -10.11 -15.14
C SER A 36 20.47 -11.11 -15.11
N SER A 37 19.23 -10.64 -15.31
CA SER A 37 18.06 -11.54 -15.23
C SER A 37 17.95 -12.45 -16.45
N ASP A 38 17.60 -13.71 -16.23
CA ASP A 38 17.24 -14.71 -17.23
C ASP A 38 15.99 -14.39 -18.06
N LYS A 39 15.25 -13.37 -17.62
CA LYS A 39 14.04 -12.86 -18.30
C LYS A 39 14.35 -11.81 -19.36
N LYS A 40 15.53 -11.21 -19.35
CA LYS A 40 15.96 -10.20 -20.32
C LYS A 40 15.93 -10.78 -21.74
N GLY A 41 15.29 -10.06 -22.66
CA GLY A 41 15.14 -10.44 -24.06
C GLY A 41 13.94 -11.33 -24.37
N LYS A 42 13.21 -11.84 -23.35
CA LYS A 42 12.01 -12.62 -23.55
C LYS A 42 10.79 -11.73 -23.68
N ASP A 43 9.72 -12.24 -24.34
CA ASP A 43 8.40 -11.59 -24.29
C ASP A 43 7.81 -11.69 -22.87
N LEU A 44 7.16 -10.61 -22.45
CA LEU A 44 6.53 -10.55 -21.14
C LEU A 44 5.43 -11.62 -20.98
N GLY A 45 4.64 -11.85 -22.04
CA GLY A 45 3.57 -12.84 -22.02
C GLY A 45 4.09 -14.26 -21.87
N GLU A 46 5.21 -14.60 -22.51
CA GLU A 46 5.91 -15.87 -22.29
C GLU A 46 6.24 -16.06 -20.80
N VAL A 47 6.84 -15.03 -20.17
CA VAL A 47 7.23 -15.06 -18.75
C VAL A 47 6.03 -15.10 -17.80
N LEU A 48 4.89 -14.58 -18.23
CA LEU A 48 3.63 -14.60 -17.46
C LEU A 48 2.79 -15.87 -17.70
N GLY A 49 3.07 -16.62 -18.78
CA GLY A 49 2.26 -17.76 -19.22
C GLY A 49 0.92 -17.35 -19.87
N ASN A 50 0.87 -16.18 -20.50
CA ASN A 50 -0.36 -15.58 -21.07
C ASN A 50 -0.30 -15.38 -22.60
N GLY A 51 0.58 -16.10 -23.32
CA GLY A 51 0.80 -15.88 -24.74
C GLY A 51 1.69 -14.67 -25.02
N ASP A 52 1.78 -14.27 -26.31
CA ASP A 52 2.63 -13.18 -26.75
C ASP A 52 1.97 -11.81 -26.47
N THR A 53 2.72 -10.90 -25.87
CA THR A 53 2.28 -9.52 -25.59
C THR A 53 2.94 -8.48 -26.49
N GLY A 54 3.97 -8.85 -27.24
CA GLY A 54 4.83 -7.93 -28.00
C GLY A 54 5.69 -7.03 -27.12
N ILE A 55 5.73 -7.26 -25.79
CA ILE A 55 6.52 -6.46 -24.84
C ILE A 55 7.78 -7.23 -24.48
N ILE A 56 8.90 -6.84 -25.07
CA ILE A 56 10.19 -7.44 -24.74
C ILE A 56 10.69 -6.89 -23.41
N ILE A 57 11.10 -7.80 -22.52
CA ILE A 57 11.66 -7.46 -21.20
C ILE A 57 13.09 -6.97 -21.39
N GLU A 58 13.36 -5.76 -20.88
CA GLU A 58 14.65 -5.10 -21.03
C GLU A 58 15.39 -4.94 -19.69
N GLY A 59 16.71 -4.86 -19.75
CA GLY A 59 17.53 -4.63 -18.57
C GLY A 59 17.53 -3.16 -18.13
N SER A 60 17.61 -2.92 -16.82
CA SER A 60 17.67 -1.57 -16.23
C SER A 60 18.97 -0.81 -16.55
N ASP A 61 19.94 -1.44 -17.22
CA ASP A 61 21.14 -0.82 -17.80
C ASP A 61 20.80 0.17 -18.93
N ASN A 62 19.68 0.00 -19.63
CA ASN A 62 19.19 0.86 -20.70
C ASN A 62 18.00 1.74 -20.30
N LEU A 63 17.79 1.98 -19.02
CA LEU A 63 16.56 2.56 -18.46
C LEU A 63 16.16 3.89 -19.12
N GLU A 64 17.08 4.85 -19.30
CA GLU A 64 16.77 6.15 -19.92
C GLU A 64 16.27 5.97 -21.36
N LYS A 65 16.90 5.10 -22.15
CA LYS A 65 16.49 4.80 -23.53
C LYS A 65 15.11 4.16 -23.59
N ILE A 66 14.82 3.21 -22.66
CA ILE A 66 13.54 2.53 -22.57
C ILE A 66 12.43 3.54 -22.28
N ILE A 67 12.59 4.38 -21.26
CA ILE A 67 11.61 5.37 -20.86
C ILE A 67 11.39 6.42 -21.96
N PHE A 68 12.46 6.87 -22.62
CA PHE A 68 12.34 7.81 -23.74
C PHE A 68 11.53 7.24 -24.91
N ARG A 69 11.80 5.96 -25.29
CA ARG A 69 11.12 5.29 -26.39
C ARG A 69 9.67 4.95 -26.06
N THR A 70 9.41 4.42 -24.86
CA THR A 70 8.10 3.88 -24.49
C THR A 70 7.17 4.89 -23.86
N ARG A 71 7.70 6.03 -23.37
CA ARG A 71 6.96 7.16 -22.79
C ARG A 71 5.86 6.72 -21.82
N PRO A 72 6.17 5.99 -20.73
CA PRO A 72 5.19 5.65 -19.73
C PRO A 72 4.78 6.90 -18.92
N ASP A 73 3.51 6.97 -18.52
CA ASP A 73 3.05 7.96 -17.54
C ASP A 73 3.51 7.59 -16.13
N ILE A 74 3.55 6.27 -15.86
CA ILE A 74 3.80 5.74 -14.53
C ILE A 74 4.69 4.49 -14.61
N VAL A 75 5.63 4.39 -13.67
CA VAL A 75 6.37 3.15 -13.42
C VAL A 75 5.86 2.52 -12.13
N VAL A 76 5.60 1.21 -12.16
CA VAL A 76 5.34 0.40 -10.96
C VAL A 76 6.59 -0.38 -10.62
N ASP A 77 7.24 -0.05 -9.49
CA ASP A 77 8.51 -0.65 -9.08
C ASP A 77 8.35 -1.66 -7.93
N PHE A 78 8.68 -2.91 -8.22
CA PHE A 78 8.77 -4.04 -7.29
C PHE A 78 10.13 -4.74 -7.42
N SER A 79 11.20 -3.97 -7.54
CA SER A 79 12.58 -4.44 -7.69
C SER A 79 13.25 -4.74 -6.33
N ASN A 80 14.25 -4.00 -5.97
CA ASN A 80 14.92 -3.99 -4.67
C ASN A 80 15.22 -2.55 -4.25
N PRO A 81 15.51 -2.28 -2.96
CA PRO A 81 15.64 -0.91 -2.45
C PRO A 81 16.70 -0.06 -3.16
N GLU A 82 17.87 -0.64 -3.44
CA GLU A 82 18.99 0.05 -4.10
C GLU A 82 18.64 0.42 -5.54
N ALA A 83 18.07 -0.54 -6.29
CA ALA A 83 17.64 -0.32 -7.66
C ALA A 83 16.50 0.70 -7.71
N ALA A 84 15.51 0.60 -6.84
CA ALA A 84 14.38 1.49 -6.78
C ALA A 84 14.80 2.96 -6.56
N VAL A 85 15.72 3.24 -5.61
CA VAL A 85 16.25 4.60 -5.38
C VAL A 85 17.04 5.10 -6.58
N ARG A 86 17.91 4.27 -7.16
CA ARG A 86 18.72 4.63 -8.34
C ARG A 86 17.83 4.95 -9.53
N ASN A 87 16.86 4.08 -9.82
CA ASN A 87 15.97 4.19 -10.96
C ASN A 87 14.97 5.33 -10.79
N ALA A 88 14.46 5.57 -9.57
CA ALA A 88 13.56 6.68 -9.26
C ALA A 88 14.17 8.04 -9.62
N ARG A 89 15.50 8.20 -9.55
CA ARG A 89 16.19 9.43 -10.01
C ARG A 89 16.02 9.64 -11.52
N ILE A 90 16.09 8.57 -12.30
CA ILE A 90 15.91 8.63 -13.77
C ILE A 90 14.44 8.94 -14.08
N PHE A 91 13.50 8.22 -13.48
CA PHE A 91 12.07 8.45 -13.65
C PHE A 91 11.69 9.90 -13.31
N ALA A 92 12.18 10.41 -12.17
CA ALA A 92 11.90 11.77 -11.73
C ALA A 92 12.44 12.83 -12.73
N LYS A 93 13.67 12.67 -13.23
CA LYS A 93 14.25 13.55 -14.26
C LYS A 93 13.42 13.56 -15.55
N MET A 94 12.85 12.42 -15.92
CA MET A 94 12.02 12.25 -17.11
C MET A 94 10.52 12.57 -16.85
N LYS A 95 10.17 13.08 -15.68
CA LYS A 95 8.79 13.44 -15.30
C LYS A 95 7.81 12.27 -15.29
N VAL A 96 8.31 11.06 -15.03
CA VAL A 96 7.49 9.85 -14.94
C VAL A 96 7.13 9.62 -13.48
N ASN A 97 5.85 9.44 -13.17
CA ASN A 97 5.38 9.13 -11.83
C ASN A 97 5.73 7.69 -11.44
N VAL A 98 5.87 7.42 -10.14
CA VAL A 98 6.33 6.10 -9.66
C VAL A 98 5.45 5.59 -8.53
N VAL A 99 5.03 4.32 -8.64
CA VAL A 99 4.43 3.55 -7.52
C VAL A 99 5.48 2.55 -7.06
N ILE A 100 5.92 2.66 -5.82
CA ILE A 100 6.99 1.83 -5.24
C ILE A 100 6.39 0.92 -4.17
N GLY A 101 6.30 -0.38 -4.48
CA GLY A 101 5.93 -1.43 -3.52
C GLY A 101 7.13 -2.18 -2.95
N THR A 102 8.33 -1.86 -3.41
CA THR A 102 9.60 -2.38 -2.86
C THR A 102 9.71 -2.03 -1.38
N THR A 103 10.16 -2.97 -0.57
CA THR A 103 10.33 -2.82 0.89
C THR A 103 11.81 -2.86 1.27
N GLY A 104 12.15 -2.56 2.54
CA GLY A 104 13.52 -2.68 3.05
C GLY A 104 14.41 -1.45 2.81
N PHE A 105 13.84 -0.30 2.53
CA PHE A 105 14.60 0.95 2.39
C PHE A 105 15.23 1.39 3.72
N SER A 106 16.45 1.92 3.64
CA SER A 106 17.03 2.70 4.73
C SER A 106 16.32 4.05 4.88
N LYS A 107 16.45 4.70 6.05
CA LYS A 107 15.95 6.07 6.27
C LYS A 107 16.47 7.05 5.22
N ILE A 108 17.73 6.90 4.81
CA ILE A 108 18.36 7.73 3.76
C ILE A 108 17.70 7.49 2.41
N GLY A 109 17.41 6.20 2.07
CA GLY A 109 16.71 5.84 0.84
C GLY A 109 15.34 6.48 0.74
N LEU A 110 14.53 6.41 1.80
CA LEU A 110 13.21 7.05 1.85
C LEU A 110 13.30 8.58 1.72
N ARG A 111 14.25 9.22 2.44
CA ARG A 111 14.48 10.66 2.32
C ARG A 111 14.85 11.07 0.89
N ARG A 112 15.64 10.25 0.18
CA ARG A 112 15.98 10.50 -1.23
C ARG A 112 14.74 10.46 -2.13
N LEU A 113 13.82 9.50 -1.96
CA LEU A 113 12.57 9.44 -2.72
C LEU A 113 11.71 10.69 -2.48
N PHE A 114 11.57 11.10 -1.23
CA PHE A 114 10.85 12.33 -0.88
C PHE A 114 11.46 13.58 -1.54
N VAL A 115 12.77 13.73 -1.49
CA VAL A 115 13.50 14.83 -2.13
C VAL A 115 13.33 14.82 -3.66
N LEU A 116 13.36 13.64 -4.29
CA LEU A 116 13.17 13.50 -5.73
C LEU A 116 11.77 13.95 -6.17
N ALA A 117 10.72 13.55 -5.46
CA ALA A 117 9.36 13.97 -5.75
C ALA A 117 9.22 15.50 -5.78
N ASN A 118 9.76 16.17 -4.76
CA ASN A 118 9.69 17.62 -4.63
C ASN A 118 10.58 18.33 -5.65
N LYS A 119 11.85 17.91 -5.78
CA LYS A 119 12.83 18.56 -6.68
C LYS A 119 12.40 18.51 -8.15
N TYR A 120 11.91 17.38 -8.61
CA TYR A 120 11.54 17.17 -10.01
C TYR A 120 10.06 17.37 -10.28
N ARG A 121 9.24 17.66 -9.23
CA ARG A 121 7.79 17.87 -9.34
C ARG A 121 7.11 16.70 -10.07
N ASN A 122 7.39 15.48 -9.64
CA ASN A 122 6.71 14.27 -10.09
C ASN A 122 6.02 13.58 -8.92
N GLY A 123 5.09 12.67 -9.20
CA GLY A 123 4.37 11.88 -8.19
C GLY A 123 5.15 10.64 -7.80
N ILE A 124 5.31 10.40 -6.51
CA ILE A 124 5.83 9.14 -5.96
C ILE A 124 4.84 8.62 -4.92
N VAL A 125 4.30 7.40 -5.12
CA VAL A 125 3.59 6.65 -4.08
C VAL A 125 4.56 5.63 -3.50
N TYR A 126 4.87 5.73 -2.21
CA TYR A 126 5.58 4.71 -1.47
C TYR A 126 4.59 3.83 -0.70
N ALA A 127 4.48 2.58 -1.08
CA ALA A 127 3.46 1.65 -0.62
C ALA A 127 4.05 0.31 -0.15
N PRO A 128 4.84 0.27 0.94
CA PRO A 128 5.42 -0.98 1.46
C PRO A 128 4.35 -1.98 1.90
N ASN A 129 3.18 -1.49 2.29
CA ASN A 129 1.98 -2.26 2.62
C ASN A 129 0.89 -1.92 1.60
N ILE A 130 0.99 -2.51 0.40
CA ILE A 130 0.18 -2.10 -0.74
C ILE A 130 -1.22 -2.75 -0.77
N THR A 131 -1.49 -3.82 -0.02
CA THR A 131 -2.82 -4.46 -0.01
C THR A 131 -3.85 -3.54 0.63
N LEU A 132 -5.05 -3.48 0.05
CA LEU A 132 -6.11 -2.58 0.53
C LEU A 132 -6.56 -2.96 1.94
N GLY A 133 -6.80 -4.25 2.18
CA GLY A 133 -7.32 -4.75 3.45
C GLY A 133 -6.37 -4.53 4.64
N VAL A 134 -5.04 -4.65 4.45
CA VAL A 134 -4.10 -4.38 5.55
C VAL A 134 -4.07 -2.91 5.96
N ASN A 135 -4.32 -1.98 5.03
CA ASN A 135 -4.42 -0.56 5.36
C ASN A 135 -5.72 -0.26 6.14
N VAL A 136 -6.81 -0.97 5.83
CA VAL A 136 -8.05 -0.90 6.62
C VAL A 136 -7.80 -1.48 8.03
N LEU A 137 -7.12 -2.63 8.15
CA LEU A 137 -6.72 -3.19 9.44
C LEU A 137 -5.92 -2.17 10.28
N MET A 138 -4.92 -1.52 9.69
CA MET A 138 -4.10 -0.50 10.36
C MET A 138 -4.94 0.67 10.87
N LEU A 139 -5.87 1.16 10.03
CA LEU A 139 -6.77 2.25 10.42
C LEU A 139 -7.67 1.86 11.59
N LEU A 140 -8.33 0.70 11.50
CA LEU A 140 -9.22 0.21 12.55
C LEU A 140 -8.45 -0.04 13.86
N SER A 141 -7.24 -0.57 13.78
CA SER A 141 -6.38 -0.79 14.94
C SER A 141 -5.98 0.54 15.61
N ASN A 142 -5.65 1.57 14.82
CA ASN A 142 -5.35 2.90 15.35
C ASN A 142 -6.56 3.53 16.04
N LEU A 143 -7.75 3.47 15.42
CA LEU A 143 -8.99 3.99 16.00
C LEU A 143 -9.36 3.24 17.28
N ALA A 144 -9.27 1.91 17.27
CA ALA A 144 -9.54 1.09 18.44
C ALA A 144 -8.57 1.44 19.59
N ALA A 145 -7.29 1.61 19.32
CA ALA A 145 -6.30 1.99 20.32
C ALA A 145 -6.53 3.38 20.92
N ASN A 146 -7.08 4.30 20.13
CA ASN A 146 -7.44 5.63 20.65
C ASN A 146 -8.65 5.59 21.60
N ILE A 147 -9.63 4.70 21.34
CA ILE A 147 -10.86 4.56 22.12
C ILE A 147 -10.66 3.64 23.33
N LEU A 148 -10.01 2.49 23.12
CA LEU A 148 -9.81 1.41 24.09
C LEU A 148 -8.37 1.45 24.65
N ASN A 149 -7.97 2.61 25.14
CA ASN A 149 -6.58 2.87 25.55
C ASN A 149 -6.16 2.18 26.86
N ASN A 150 -7.10 1.55 27.56
CA ASN A 150 -6.88 0.72 28.75
C ASN A 150 -6.92 -0.78 28.47
N TYR A 151 -7.06 -1.20 27.17
CA TYR A 151 -7.02 -2.60 26.76
C TYR A 151 -5.59 -3.01 26.37
N ASP A 152 -5.31 -4.31 26.46
CA ASP A 152 -4.08 -4.88 25.98
C ASP A 152 -4.15 -5.16 24.49
N PHE A 153 -3.06 -4.89 23.77
CA PHE A 153 -2.96 -5.13 22.32
C PHE A 153 -1.91 -6.20 22.05
N GLN A 154 -2.29 -7.21 21.29
CA GLN A 154 -1.41 -8.29 20.83
C GLN A 154 -1.54 -8.46 19.32
N ILE A 155 -0.40 -8.54 18.62
CA ILE A 155 -0.37 -8.84 17.18
C ILE A 155 0.12 -10.25 16.96
N THR A 156 -0.60 -11.02 16.12
CA THR A 156 -0.13 -12.30 15.58
C THR A 156 0.01 -12.19 14.07
N GLU A 157 1.16 -12.63 13.51
CA GLU A 157 1.36 -12.66 12.07
C GLU A 157 1.82 -14.04 11.60
N ILE A 158 1.27 -14.48 10.47
CA ILE A 158 1.58 -15.77 9.88
C ILE A 158 2.03 -15.59 8.44
N HIS A 159 3.19 -16.14 8.09
CA HIS A 159 3.72 -16.16 6.73
C HIS A 159 4.31 -17.52 6.38
N HIS A 160 4.57 -17.73 5.10
CA HIS A 160 5.18 -18.95 4.59
C HIS A 160 6.55 -19.24 5.24
N LYS A 161 6.92 -20.52 5.32
CA LYS A 161 8.15 -21.01 5.96
C LYS A 161 9.46 -20.37 5.47
N ASN A 162 9.48 -19.86 4.25
CA ASN A 162 10.67 -19.27 3.63
C ASN A 162 10.82 -17.75 3.83
N LYS A 163 9.93 -17.10 4.59
CA LYS A 163 10.03 -15.67 4.89
C LYS A 163 11.13 -15.44 5.94
N LYS A 164 12.12 -14.62 5.59
CA LYS A 164 13.32 -14.41 6.41
C LYS A 164 13.15 -13.41 7.54
N ASP A 165 12.43 -12.31 7.29
CA ASP A 165 12.19 -11.27 8.28
C ASP A 165 11.15 -11.71 9.32
N SER A 166 11.45 -11.50 10.60
CA SER A 166 10.58 -11.76 11.76
C SER A 166 10.87 -10.72 12.85
N PRO A 167 9.86 -9.99 13.36
CA PRO A 167 8.53 -9.83 12.78
C PRO A 167 8.54 -9.18 11.40
N SER A 168 7.44 -9.41 10.63
CA SER A 168 7.29 -8.83 9.29
C SER A 168 7.23 -7.30 9.33
N GLY A 169 7.64 -6.64 8.24
CA GLY A 169 7.52 -5.20 8.11
C GLY A 169 6.09 -4.68 8.29
N THR A 170 5.10 -5.48 7.85
CA THR A 170 3.68 -5.17 8.00
C THR A 170 3.26 -5.21 9.48
N ALA A 171 3.63 -6.26 10.22
CA ALA A 171 3.32 -6.37 11.65
C ALA A 171 3.93 -5.21 12.46
N LYS A 172 5.18 -4.85 12.19
CA LYS A 172 5.82 -3.67 12.80
C LYS A 172 5.07 -2.38 12.49
N LYS A 173 4.56 -2.22 11.26
CA LYS A 173 3.77 -1.04 10.90
C LYS A 173 2.42 -1.00 11.60
N ILE A 174 1.74 -2.15 11.76
CA ILE A 174 0.52 -2.27 12.55
C ILE A 174 0.77 -1.84 14.01
N ALA A 175 1.86 -2.33 14.64
CA ALA A 175 2.23 -1.92 15.98
C ALA A 175 2.41 -0.39 16.09
N VAL A 176 3.15 0.22 15.16
CA VAL A 176 3.32 1.68 15.11
C VAL A 176 1.97 2.42 14.98
N GLU A 177 1.01 1.89 14.22
CA GLU A 177 -0.31 2.54 14.12
C GLU A 177 -1.13 2.39 15.42
N ILE A 178 -1.03 1.27 16.13
CA ILE A 178 -1.63 1.09 17.46
C ILE A 178 -0.98 2.06 18.47
N GLU A 179 0.35 2.11 18.52
CA GLU A 179 1.09 3.03 19.39
C GLU A 179 0.71 4.50 19.16
N LYS A 180 0.51 4.91 17.91
CA LYS A 180 -0.01 6.26 17.59
C LYS A 180 -1.41 6.49 18.15
N GLY A 181 -2.30 5.50 18.06
CA GLY A 181 -3.65 5.57 18.65
C GLY A 181 -3.60 5.78 20.16
N LEU A 182 -2.78 5.00 20.85
CA LEU A 182 -2.54 5.12 22.30
C LEU A 182 -1.94 6.50 22.68
N LEU A 183 -1.02 7.03 21.89
CA LEU A 183 -0.45 8.37 22.10
C LEU A 183 -1.52 9.48 21.99
N TYR A 184 -2.42 9.39 21.02
CA TYR A 184 -3.50 10.38 20.84
C TYR A 184 -4.50 10.38 22.01
N SER A 185 -4.71 9.25 22.68
CA SER A 185 -5.58 9.16 23.87
C SER A 185 -4.94 9.72 25.15
N GLY A 186 -3.65 10.09 25.11
CA GLY A 186 -2.91 10.54 26.28
C GLY A 186 -2.43 9.40 27.21
N SER A 187 -2.66 8.15 26.85
CA SER A 187 -2.19 6.96 27.57
C SER A 187 -0.73 6.68 27.17
N ILE A 188 0.20 7.47 27.71
CA ILE A 188 1.62 7.30 27.46
C ILE A 188 2.18 6.30 28.46
N ASN A 189 2.28 5.05 28.05
CA ASN A 189 3.27 4.14 28.60
C ASN A 189 4.30 3.85 27.50
N THR A 190 5.31 4.72 27.38
CA THR A 190 6.34 4.68 26.32
C THR A 190 7.27 3.45 26.42
N GLU A 191 7.11 2.64 27.45
CA GLU A 191 7.93 1.45 27.68
C GLU A 191 7.36 0.16 27.11
N ASN A 192 6.07 0.10 26.78
CA ASN A 192 5.45 -1.11 26.30
C ASN A 192 5.23 -1.04 24.78
N GLN A 193 6.19 -1.57 24.01
CA GLN A 193 5.96 -1.88 22.61
C GLN A 193 4.85 -2.91 22.48
N VAL A 194 3.94 -2.72 21.52
CA VAL A 194 2.88 -3.69 21.23
C VAL A 194 3.49 -5.04 20.86
N PRO A 195 3.22 -6.13 21.62
CA PRO A 195 3.85 -7.43 21.40
C PRO A 195 3.45 -8.00 20.03
N ILE A 196 4.41 -8.66 19.36
CA ILE A 196 4.21 -9.30 18.06
C ILE A 196 4.65 -10.76 18.13
N THR A 197 3.73 -11.68 17.90
CA THR A 197 4.00 -13.09 17.72
C THR A 197 4.10 -13.42 16.24
N SER A 198 5.20 -14.03 15.82
CA SER A 198 5.46 -14.38 14.41
C SER A 198 5.43 -15.87 14.19
N ILE A 199 4.62 -16.35 13.24
CA ILE A 199 4.53 -17.74 12.84
C ILE A 199 5.03 -17.90 11.40
N ARG A 200 5.87 -18.93 11.16
CA ARG A 200 6.39 -19.28 9.83
C ARG A 200 5.97 -20.71 9.51
N ALA A 201 4.92 -20.85 8.67
CA ALA A 201 4.31 -22.16 8.41
C ALA A 201 3.78 -22.24 6.97
N GLY A 202 3.90 -23.42 6.37
CA GLY A 202 3.29 -23.76 5.08
C GLY A 202 3.58 -22.78 3.96
N GLY A 203 2.52 -22.45 3.21
CA GLY A 203 2.54 -21.53 2.06
C GLY A 203 1.78 -20.23 2.28
N VAL A 204 1.42 -19.86 3.51
CA VAL A 204 0.62 -18.68 3.84
C VAL A 204 1.26 -17.43 3.25
N VAL A 205 0.49 -16.69 2.44
CA VAL A 205 0.96 -15.47 1.77
C VAL A 205 1.21 -14.36 2.79
N GLY A 206 0.28 -14.20 3.72
CA GLY A 206 0.39 -13.28 4.85
C GLY A 206 -0.96 -13.13 5.56
N LYS A 207 -1.00 -13.45 6.85
CA LYS A 207 -2.12 -13.16 7.76
C LYS A 207 -1.60 -12.26 8.87
N HIS A 208 -2.38 -11.26 9.25
CA HIS A 208 -2.14 -10.39 10.39
C HIS A 208 -3.42 -10.28 11.20
N GLU A 209 -3.30 -10.46 12.51
CA GLU A 209 -4.40 -10.44 13.45
C GLU A 209 -4.02 -9.52 14.61
N VAL A 210 -4.92 -8.63 14.97
CA VAL A 210 -4.81 -7.75 16.12
C VAL A 210 -5.87 -8.19 17.13
N MET A 211 -5.45 -8.62 18.29
CA MET A 211 -6.29 -8.90 19.44
C MET A 211 -6.26 -7.69 20.37
N ILE A 212 -7.42 -7.24 20.79
CA ILE A 212 -7.64 -6.11 21.69
C ILE A 212 -8.44 -6.68 22.85
N ILE A 213 -7.82 -6.77 24.04
CA ILE A 213 -8.28 -7.59 25.15
C ILE A 213 -8.50 -6.69 26.37
N GLY A 214 -9.74 -6.61 26.82
CA GLY A 214 -10.14 -6.03 28.11
C GLY A 214 -10.23 -7.09 29.18
N GLU A 215 -10.68 -6.72 30.36
CA GLU A 215 -10.95 -7.67 31.45
C GLU A 215 -12.18 -8.53 31.16
N ASP A 216 -13.23 -7.97 30.53
CA ASP A 216 -14.53 -8.60 30.35
C ASP A 216 -14.88 -8.94 28.90
N ASP A 217 -14.17 -8.40 27.92
CA ASP A 217 -14.43 -8.61 26.50
C ASP A 217 -13.16 -8.58 25.63
N LYS A 218 -13.31 -8.97 24.36
CA LYS A 218 -12.24 -9.00 23.38
C LYS A 218 -12.74 -8.62 21.99
N ILE A 219 -11.92 -7.88 21.25
CA ILE A 219 -12.10 -7.62 19.82
C ILE A 219 -10.96 -8.26 19.05
N GLU A 220 -11.26 -8.92 17.94
CA GLU A 220 -10.28 -9.43 16.97
C GLU A 220 -10.49 -8.78 15.61
N ILE A 221 -9.42 -8.24 15.02
CA ILE A 221 -9.43 -7.72 13.67
C ILE A 221 -8.36 -8.45 12.87
N SER A 222 -8.77 -9.16 11.82
CA SER A 222 -7.87 -9.99 11.02
C SER A 222 -7.92 -9.63 9.54
N HIS A 223 -6.75 -9.70 8.90
CA HIS A 223 -6.58 -9.61 7.46
C HIS A 223 -5.70 -10.74 6.96
N GLU A 224 -6.17 -11.45 5.94
CA GLU A 224 -5.41 -12.49 5.27
C GLU A 224 -5.38 -12.28 3.75
N SER A 225 -4.20 -12.38 3.16
CA SER A 225 -4.01 -12.36 1.71
C SER A 225 -4.03 -13.79 1.17
N PHE A 226 -5.07 -14.18 0.46
CA PHE A 226 -5.18 -15.51 -0.14
C PHE A 226 -4.27 -15.69 -1.35
N SER A 227 -3.91 -14.61 -2.03
CA SER A 227 -3.02 -14.63 -3.18
C SER A 227 -2.25 -13.32 -3.34
N ARG A 228 -1.20 -13.33 -4.19
CA ARG A 228 -0.48 -12.10 -4.55
C ARG A 228 -1.29 -11.14 -5.40
N ARG A 229 -2.43 -11.56 -5.92
CA ARG A 229 -3.38 -10.67 -6.63
C ARG A 229 -3.86 -9.51 -5.73
N ALA A 230 -3.96 -9.72 -4.40
CA ALA A 230 -4.29 -8.65 -3.46
C ALA A 230 -3.28 -7.48 -3.51
N PHE A 231 -1.99 -7.77 -3.69
CA PHE A 231 -0.95 -6.75 -3.87
C PHE A 231 -1.09 -6.04 -5.22
N ALA A 232 -1.42 -6.80 -6.28
CA ALA A 232 -1.62 -6.26 -7.62
C ALA A 232 -2.81 -5.29 -7.68
N LEU A 233 -3.92 -5.60 -7.00
CA LEU A 233 -5.07 -4.71 -6.89
C LEU A 233 -4.74 -3.42 -6.14
N GLY A 234 -3.91 -3.48 -5.11
CA GLY A 234 -3.40 -2.29 -4.43
C GLY A 234 -2.51 -1.43 -5.35
N ALA A 235 -1.62 -2.07 -6.13
CA ALA A 235 -0.80 -1.38 -7.11
C ALA A 235 -1.64 -0.71 -8.20
N LEU A 236 -2.66 -1.39 -8.71
CA LEU A 236 -3.64 -0.85 -9.66
C LEU A 236 -4.32 0.41 -9.10
N ARG A 237 -4.77 0.37 -7.84
CA ARG A 237 -5.37 1.53 -7.17
C ARG A 237 -4.40 2.70 -7.09
N ALA A 238 -3.13 2.43 -6.73
CA ALA A 238 -2.08 3.44 -6.65
C ALA A 238 -1.73 4.04 -8.03
N VAL A 239 -1.71 3.23 -9.10
CA VAL A 239 -1.52 3.69 -10.49
C VAL A 239 -2.61 4.68 -10.89
N ARG A 240 -3.88 4.34 -10.66
CA ARG A 240 -5.00 5.24 -10.97
C ARG A 240 -4.96 6.53 -10.15
N PHE A 241 -4.57 6.43 -8.89
CA PHE A 241 -4.45 7.57 -7.99
C PHE A 241 -3.38 8.57 -8.41
N ILE A 242 -2.16 8.07 -8.77
CA ILE A 242 -0.99 8.93 -8.98
C ILE A 242 -0.97 9.65 -10.31
N LYS A 243 -1.84 9.28 -11.28
CA LYS A 243 -1.90 9.91 -12.59
C LYS A 243 -2.09 11.42 -12.48
N GLY A 244 -1.16 12.17 -13.02
CA GLY A 244 -1.19 13.65 -13.04
C GLY A 244 -0.93 14.32 -11.69
N LYS A 245 -0.59 13.57 -10.63
CA LYS A 245 -0.28 14.15 -9.31
C LYS A 245 1.21 14.44 -9.17
N ILE A 246 1.51 15.43 -8.33
CA ILE A 246 2.86 15.85 -7.96
C ILE A 246 2.97 15.78 -6.45
N GLY A 247 4.04 15.15 -5.95
CA GLY A 247 4.32 15.02 -4.52
C GLY A 247 4.66 13.61 -4.10
N TYR A 248 4.88 13.44 -2.81
CA TYR A 248 5.14 12.15 -2.17
C TYR A 248 3.89 11.71 -1.40
N PHE A 249 3.43 10.49 -1.66
CA PHE A 249 2.18 9.94 -1.14
C PHE A 249 2.40 8.57 -0.53
N GLU A 250 1.53 8.19 0.40
CA GLU A 250 1.42 6.86 0.97
C GLU A 250 0.04 6.23 0.68
N MET A 251 -0.17 4.99 1.11
CA MET A 251 -1.44 4.30 0.86
C MET A 251 -2.65 4.97 1.54
N ASN A 252 -2.45 5.67 2.65
CA ASN A 252 -3.52 6.45 3.29
C ASN A 252 -4.06 7.56 2.36
N ASP A 253 -3.18 8.17 1.56
CA ASP A 253 -3.58 9.16 0.55
C ASP A 253 -4.29 8.49 -0.63
N VAL A 254 -3.78 7.34 -1.09
CA VAL A 254 -4.35 6.55 -2.18
C VAL A 254 -5.77 6.11 -1.86
N LEU A 255 -6.03 5.70 -0.61
CA LEU A 255 -7.34 5.23 -0.14
C LEU A 255 -8.25 6.37 0.30
N ASN A 256 -7.69 7.57 0.50
CA ASN A 256 -8.40 8.75 1.01
C ASN A 256 -9.17 8.45 2.31
N LEU A 257 -8.53 7.71 3.23
CA LEU A 257 -9.17 7.20 4.45
C LEU A 257 -9.76 8.33 5.30
N LYS A 258 -9.06 9.47 5.37
CA LYS A 258 -9.56 10.64 6.10
C LYS A 258 -10.90 11.15 5.56
N LYS A 259 -11.08 11.16 4.23
CA LYS A 259 -12.35 11.56 3.62
C LYS A 259 -13.46 10.55 3.95
N VAL A 260 -13.18 9.26 3.81
CA VAL A 260 -14.14 8.19 4.11
C VAL A 260 -14.66 8.30 5.53
N LEU A 261 -13.78 8.51 6.53
CA LEU A 261 -14.17 8.72 7.92
C LEU A 261 -15.01 10.01 8.11
N ASN A 262 -14.58 11.11 7.49
CA ASN A 262 -15.32 12.37 7.58
C ASN A 262 -16.70 12.27 6.94
N ASP A 263 -16.83 11.57 5.82
CA ASP A 263 -18.13 11.37 5.15
C ASP A 263 -19.05 10.50 6.00
N TYR A 264 -18.54 9.43 6.63
CA TYR A 264 -19.28 8.61 7.58
C TYR A 264 -19.85 9.43 8.74
N ILE A 265 -19.01 10.23 9.42
CA ILE A 265 -19.44 11.08 10.55
C ILE A 265 -20.49 12.11 10.12
N ARG A 266 -20.36 12.68 8.92
CA ARG A 266 -21.30 13.69 8.40
C ARG A 266 -22.65 13.11 8.01
N GLU A 267 -22.66 11.92 7.42
CA GLU A 267 -23.89 11.24 7.01
C GLU A 267 -24.67 10.76 8.24
N ASP A 268 -24.00 10.24 9.25
CA ASP A 268 -24.64 9.81 10.49
C ASP A 268 -25.32 10.98 11.19
N ASN A 269 -24.67 12.14 11.29
CA ASN A 269 -25.27 13.35 11.83
C ASN A 269 -26.50 13.84 11.03
N LYS A 270 -26.52 13.70 9.70
CA LYS A 270 -27.67 14.06 8.86
C LYS A 270 -28.82 13.06 9.00
N SER A 271 -28.50 11.77 9.01
CA SER A 271 -29.50 10.70 9.15
C SER A 271 -30.14 10.70 10.53
N PHE A 272 -29.37 10.96 11.58
CA PHE A 272 -29.85 11.13 12.95
C PHE A 272 -30.83 12.30 13.04
N ARG A 273 -30.45 13.49 12.58
CA ARG A 273 -31.34 14.65 12.55
C ARG A 273 -32.64 14.36 11.79
N LYS A 274 -32.56 13.75 10.60
CA LYS A 274 -33.73 13.42 9.77
C LYS A 274 -34.66 12.38 10.44
N ARG A 275 -34.13 11.40 11.20
CA ARG A 275 -34.94 10.41 11.94
C ARG A 275 -35.65 10.99 13.14
N TYR A 276 -35.01 11.88 13.86
CA TYR A 276 -35.52 12.38 15.14
C TYR A 276 -36.25 13.75 15.04
N THR A 277 -35.88 14.61 14.09
CA THR A 277 -36.63 15.86 13.83
C THR A 277 -37.90 15.64 13.01
N GLY A 278 -38.02 14.51 12.28
CA GLY A 278 -39.27 14.17 11.56
C GLY A 278 -40.40 13.68 12.48
N TYR A 279 -40.12 13.41 13.76
CA TYR A 279 -41.11 12.99 14.76
C TYR A 279 -41.52 14.09 15.75
N LEU A 280 -40.77 15.18 15.80
CA LEU A 280 -41.08 16.32 16.65
C LEU A 280 -41.77 17.39 15.82
N LYS A 281 -43.00 17.79 16.18
CA LYS A 281 -43.64 18.95 15.58
C LYS A 281 -42.83 20.19 15.99
N ASP A 282 -42.78 21.22 15.15
CA ASP A 282 -42.00 22.46 15.35
C ASP A 282 -42.29 23.14 16.70
N GLU A 283 -43.45 22.88 17.32
CA GLU A 283 -43.82 23.36 18.65
C GLU A 283 -43.10 22.67 19.80
N GLU A 284 -42.74 21.39 19.68
CA GLU A 284 -42.00 20.62 20.69
C GLU A 284 -40.51 20.94 20.70
N ILE A 285 -39.96 21.37 19.56
CA ILE A 285 -38.53 21.79 19.43
C ILE A 285 -38.32 23.19 20.08
N ARG A 286 -39.38 24.02 20.18
CA ARG A 286 -39.30 25.34 20.81
C ARG A 286 -39.48 25.31 22.33
N ALA A 287 -39.87 24.18 22.87
CA ALA A 287 -40.10 23.99 24.32
C ALA A 287 -38.91 23.33 25.05
N LEU A 288 -37.86 22.89 24.32
CA LEU A 288 -36.56 22.38 24.81
C LEU A 288 -35.48 23.46 24.65
#